data_ac757e582b27dbfafbaf9888870fdd84
#
_entry.id   ac757e582b27dbfafbaf9888870fdd84
#
_cell.length_a   1.000
_cell.length_b   1.000
_cell.length_c   1.000
_cell.angle_alpha   90.00
_cell.angle_beta   90.00
_cell.angle_gamma   90.00
#
_symmetry.space_group_name_H-M   'P 1'
#
loop_
_entity.id
_entity.type
_entity.pdbx_description
1 polymer ?
#
loop_
_entity_poly.entity_id
_entity_poly.type
_entity_poly.pdbx_seq_one_letter_code
_entity_poly.pdbx_strand_id
1 'polypeptide(L)'
;MTQASISFSAGSADVSAVNDIDFLKAIQWERGADPDMRAAAASGNVSAFVAACQARTRNAAESPTTYAADILWSQAAFPDESELIPLLEEAVGVSSKPRKGPRRPANKTTRNFAQRVEALVYALTGEPQTVQTANAAYALAASLELLTYAGGRLRSQQYWRLWRYSLIQAIQLAQDLAADVDPTVPNDVRLLERGEVPYVAGLLFEGILGTSQLVKTSKKTISRDLVNHTDTDGTPHADLVERLPLWLAPLIRLTRIARAFDVRLWTRDQDD
;
A
#
# COMPACT_ATOMS: atom_id res chain seq x y z
N MET A 1 -14.06 -5.96 21.70
CA MET A 1 -13.47 -5.65 20.37
C MET A 1 -12.22 -6.50 20.21
N THR A 2 -12.19 -7.44 19.26
CA THR A 2 -11.02 -8.28 19.02
C THR A 2 -10.00 -7.44 18.25
N GLN A 3 -8.85 -7.23 18.82
CA GLN A 3 -7.74 -6.47 18.25
C GLN A 3 -7.25 -7.16 16.96
N ALA A 4 -7.24 -6.46 15.83
CA ALA A 4 -6.62 -6.95 14.61
C ALA A 4 -5.11 -6.76 14.77
N SER A 5 -4.39 -7.84 15.06
CA SER A 5 -2.92 -7.84 15.09
C SER A 5 -2.38 -8.83 14.08
N ILE A 6 -1.46 -8.37 13.23
CA ILE A 6 -0.65 -9.27 12.41
C ILE A 6 0.36 -9.92 13.38
N SER A 7 0.41 -11.27 13.40
CA SER A 7 1.21 -11.98 14.38
C SER A 7 2.50 -12.53 13.78
N PHE A 8 3.60 -12.27 14.47
CA PHE A 8 4.89 -12.92 14.27
C PHE A 8 5.21 -13.81 15.48
N SER A 9 5.82 -14.97 15.25
CA SER A 9 6.22 -15.89 16.32
C SER A 9 7.49 -15.45 17.06
N ALA A 10 8.22 -14.46 16.56
CA ALA A 10 9.32 -13.85 17.32
C ALA A 10 8.73 -12.93 18.39
N GLY A 11 8.88 -13.31 19.66
CA GLY A 11 8.56 -12.39 20.76
C GLY A 11 9.30 -11.06 20.55
N SER A 12 8.87 -9.99 21.21
CA SER A 12 9.21 -8.55 21.09
C SER A 12 10.65 -8.13 20.71
N ALA A 13 11.43 -8.99 20.05
CA ALA A 13 12.70 -8.67 19.43
C ALA A 13 12.43 -7.75 18.22
N ASP A 14 13.30 -6.77 18.05
CA ASP A 14 13.25 -5.86 16.91
C ASP A 14 13.23 -6.66 15.59
N VAL A 15 12.05 -6.76 14.99
CA VAL A 15 11.79 -7.54 13.77
C VAL A 15 12.62 -7.02 12.59
N SER A 16 13.07 -5.77 12.65
CA SER A 16 13.92 -5.14 11.63
C SER A 16 15.34 -5.74 11.61
N ALA A 17 15.84 -6.18 12.76
CA ALA A 17 17.21 -6.73 12.92
C ALA A 17 17.33 -8.22 12.55
N VAL A 18 16.21 -8.93 12.33
CA VAL A 18 16.22 -10.36 11.98
C VAL A 18 16.69 -10.55 10.54
N ASN A 19 17.53 -11.56 10.26
CA ASN A 19 17.92 -11.86 8.88
C ASN A 19 16.72 -12.33 8.02
N ASP A 20 16.87 -12.28 6.71
CA ASP A 20 15.76 -12.52 5.76
C ASP A 20 15.16 -13.92 5.87
N ILE A 21 15.98 -14.93 6.12
CA ILE A 21 15.53 -16.34 6.23
C ILE A 21 14.72 -16.54 7.51
N ASP A 22 15.22 -16.05 8.62
CA ASP A 22 14.55 -16.18 9.92
C ASP A 22 13.28 -15.33 9.96
N PHE A 23 13.31 -14.13 9.35
CA PHE A 23 12.12 -13.31 9.16
C PHE A 23 11.03 -14.07 8.40
N LEU A 24 11.38 -14.67 7.26
CA LEU A 24 10.45 -15.39 6.41
C LEU A 24 9.83 -16.60 7.15
N LYS A 25 10.66 -17.36 7.89
CA LYS A 25 10.22 -18.49 8.70
C LYS A 25 9.35 -18.12 9.90
N ALA A 26 9.50 -16.88 10.41
CA ALA A 26 8.73 -16.37 11.54
C ALA A 26 7.30 -15.94 11.16
N ILE A 27 6.98 -15.83 9.86
CA ILE A 27 5.64 -15.48 9.39
C ILE A 27 4.64 -16.54 9.81
N GLN A 28 3.59 -16.11 10.49
CA GLN A 28 2.45 -16.96 10.82
C GLN A 28 1.38 -16.86 9.73
N TRP A 29 0.77 -17.99 9.40
CA TRP A 29 -0.13 -18.11 8.26
C TRP A 29 -1.56 -18.42 8.68
N GLU A 30 -2.52 -17.81 7.99
CA GLU A 30 -3.93 -18.21 8.07
C GLU A 30 -4.13 -19.57 7.40
N ARG A 31 -5.20 -20.28 7.79
CA ARG A 31 -5.47 -21.65 7.30
C ARG A 31 -5.60 -21.73 5.79
N GLY A 32 -6.12 -20.69 5.12
CA GLY A 32 -6.34 -20.60 3.69
C GLY A 32 -5.20 -20.00 2.88
N ALA A 33 -4.02 -19.75 3.51
CA ALA A 33 -2.89 -19.13 2.81
C ALA A 33 -2.37 -20.00 1.66
N ASP A 34 -1.87 -19.31 0.62
CA ASP A 34 -1.29 -19.92 -0.57
C ASP A 34 -0.22 -20.98 -0.19
N PRO A 35 -0.36 -22.24 -0.66
CA PRO A 35 0.55 -23.32 -0.29
C PRO A 35 1.97 -23.09 -0.79
N ASP A 36 2.17 -22.46 -1.96
CA ASP A 36 3.50 -22.21 -2.52
C ASP A 36 4.22 -21.13 -1.73
N MET A 37 3.51 -20.06 -1.32
CA MET A 37 4.05 -19.04 -0.44
C MET A 37 4.44 -19.62 0.92
N ARG A 38 3.59 -20.49 1.50
CA ARG A 38 3.89 -21.14 2.78
C ARG A 38 5.09 -22.07 2.69
N ALA A 39 5.18 -22.88 1.63
CA ALA A 39 6.31 -23.79 1.40
C ALA A 39 7.62 -23.03 1.21
N ALA A 40 7.61 -21.95 0.43
CA ALA A 40 8.77 -21.09 0.23
C ALA A 40 9.21 -20.43 1.54
N ALA A 41 8.26 -19.95 2.35
CA ALA A 41 8.54 -19.36 3.65
C ALA A 41 9.13 -20.39 4.64
N ALA A 42 8.53 -21.56 4.75
CA ALA A 42 8.99 -22.63 5.64
C ALA A 42 10.43 -23.11 5.30
N SER A 43 10.76 -23.15 4.00
CA SER A 43 12.11 -23.49 3.54
C SER A 43 13.12 -22.34 3.65
N GLY A 44 12.66 -21.10 3.93
CA GLY A 44 13.50 -19.90 3.91
C GLY A 44 13.95 -19.50 2.50
N ASN A 45 13.24 -19.94 1.46
CA ASN A 45 13.57 -19.62 0.07
C ASN A 45 12.96 -18.28 -0.34
N VAL A 46 13.69 -17.20 -0.07
CA VAL A 46 13.27 -15.82 -0.37
C VAL A 46 12.96 -15.63 -1.85
N SER A 47 13.74 -16.23 -2.76
CA SER A 47 13.52 -16.05 -4.20
C SER A 47 12.22 -16.70 -4.67
N ALA A 48 11.91 -17.92 -4.21
CA ALA A 48 10.65 -18.58 -4.52
C ALA A 48 9.46 -17.83 -3.92
N PHE A 49 9.60 -17.34 -2.68
CA PHE A 49 8.59 -16.52 -2.02
C PHE A 49 8.27 -15.24 -2.80
N VAL A 50 9.31 -14.50 -3.20
CA VAL A 50 9.15 -13.28 -4.00
C VAL A 50 8.48 -13.59 -5.34
N ALA A 51 8.85 -14.67 -6.01
CA ALA A 51 8.24 -15.06 -7.27
C ALA A 51 6.73 -15.34 -7.12
N ALA A 52 6.33 -16.02 -6.04
CA ALA A 52 4.92 -16.28 -5.73
C ALA A 52 4.16 -14.96 -5.45
N CYS A 53 4.74 -14.05 -4.64
CA CYS A 53 4.15 -12.74 -4.38
C CYS A 53 4.00 -11.90 -5.66
N GLN A 54 5.02 -11.86 -6.52
CA GLN A 54 4.99 -11.13 -7.78
C GLN A 54 3.96 -11.71 -8.76
N ALA A 55 3.75 -13.02 -8.75
CA ALA A 55 2.72 -13.66 -9.57
C ALA A 55 1.31 -13.19 -9.20
N ARG A 56 1.02 -13.01 -7.91
CA ARG A 56 -0.27 -12.51 -7.41
C ARG A 56 -0.57 -11.08 -7.85
N THR A 57 0.44 -10.21 -7.87
CA THR A 57 0.26 -8.80 -8.23
C THR A 57 0.31 -8.54 -9.75
N ARG A 58 0.60 -9.57 -10.56
CA ARG A 58 0.73 -9.42 -12.02
C ARG A 58 -0.56 -8.91 -12.66
N ASN A 59 -1.71 -9.48 -12.28
CA ASN A 59 -3.02 -9.06 -12.82
C ASN A 59 -3.37 -7.63 -12.41
N ALA A 60 -2.96 -7.21 -11.22
CA ALA A 60 -3.16 -5.85 -10.76
C ALA A 60 -2.41 -4.82 -11.62
N ALA A 61 -1.17 -5.14 -12.03
CA ALA A 61 -0.35 -4.28 -12.89
C ALA A 61 -0.92 -4.12 -14.32
N GLU A 62 -1.75 -5.04 -14.78
CA GLU A 62 -2.38 -5.00 -16.11
C GLU A 62 -3.72 -4.26 -16.11
N SER A 63 -4.23 -3.88 -14.94
CA SER A 63 -5.52 -3.18 -14.83
C SER A 63 -5.40 -1.74 -15.37
N PRO A 64 -6.19 -1.34 -16.38
CA PRO A 64 -6.11 -0.01 -16.96
C PRO A 64 -6.54 1.05 -15.95
N THR A 65 -5.73 2.09 -15.79
CA THR A 65 -6.04 3.21 -14.90
C THR A 65 -6.54 4.39 -15.73
N THR A 66 -7.75 4.85 -15.41
CA THR A 66 -8.40 5.99 -16.11
C THR A 66 -8.31 7.31 -15.35
N TYR A 67 -7.75 7.31 -14.15
CA TYR A 67 -7.69 8.48 -13.27
C TYR A 67 -6.40 9.27 -13.44
N ALA A 68 -6.50 10.60 -13.36
CA ALA A 68 -5.33 11.48 -13.39
C ALA A 68 -4.49 11.32 -12.10
N ALA A 69 -3.19 11.26 -12.25
CA ALA A 69 -2.25 11.10 -11.14
C ALA A 69 -2.33 12.26 -10.13
N ASP A 70 -2.55 13.47 -10.62
CA ASP A 70 -2.68 14.68 -9.80
C ASP A 70 -3.78 14.58 -8.72
N ILE A 71 -4.79 13.72 -8.95
CA ILE A 71 -5.84 13.45 -7.97
C ILE A 71 -5.39 12.38 -6.98
N LEU A 72 -4.57 11.42 -7.42
CA LEU A 72 -4.19 10.28 -6.60
C LEU A 72 -3.10 10.62 -5.59
N TRP A 73 -2.14 11.44 -6.00
CA TRP A 73 -1.00 11.82 -5.17
C TRP A 73 -0.71 13.33 -5.36
N SER A 74 -1.18 14.16 -4.42
CA SER A 74 -0.89 15.59 -4.48
C SER A 74 0.44 15.90 -3.82
N GLN A 75 1.11 16.97 -4.27
CA GLN A 75 2.31 17.50 -3.62
C GLN A 75 2.07 17.89 -2.15
N ALA A 76 0.82 18.21 -1.78
CA ALA A 76 0.47 18.48 -0.38
C ALA A 76 0.61 17.25 0.53
N ALA A 77 0.51 16.03 -0.03
CA ALA A 77 0.77 14.78 0.70
C ALA A 77 2.27 14.51 0.86
N PHE A 78 3.10 15.00 -0.06
CA PHE A 78 4.55 14.79 -0.11
C PHE A 78 5.27 16.10 -0.44
N PRO A 79 5.29 17.08 0.47
CA PRO A 79 5.81 18.42 0.19
C PRO A 79 7.30 18.43 -0.19
N ASP A 80 8.09 17.46 0.31
CA ASP A 80 9.54 17.41 0.14
C ASP A 80 10.01 16.34 -0.85
N GLU A 81 9.09 15.56 -1.48
CA GLU A 81 9.45 14.38 -2.27
C GLU A 81 9.08 14.51 -3.75
N SER A 82 9.82 15.34 -4.45
CA SER A 82 9.63 15.56 -5.89
C SER A 82 9.77 14.31 -6.77
N GLU A 83 10.38 13.23 -6.28
CA GLU A 83 10.63 12.02 -7.07
C GLU A 83 9.63 10.88 -6.84
N LEU A 84 8.99 10.82 -5.67
CA LEU A 84 8.06 9.73 -5.34
C LEU A 84 6.80 9.77 -6.21
N ILE A 85 6.19 10.94 -6.37
CA ILE A 85 4.98 11.11 -7.19
C ILE A 85 5.22 10.67 -8.64
N PRO A 86 6.25 11.14 -9.37
CA PRO A 86 6.54 10.66 -10.72
C PRO A 86 6.83 9.16 -10.81
N LEU A 87 7.39 8.55 -9.76
CA LEU A 87 7.61 7.09 -9.71
C LEU A 87 6.30 6.32 -9.57
N LEU A 88 5.42 6.79 -8.70
CA LEU A 88 4.09 6.21 -8.53
C LEU A 88 3.27 6.34 -9.80
N GLU A 89 3.29 7.50 -10.44
CA GLU A 89 2.65 7.73 -11.75
C GLU A 89 3.15 6.74 -12.81
N GLU A 90 4.46 6.56 -12.91
CA GLU A 90 5.07 5.61 -13.84
C GLU A 90 4.72 4.16 -13.48
N ALA A 91 4.67 3.82 -12.20
CA ALA A 91 4.32 2.50 -11.71
C ALA A 91 2.86 2.15 -12.00
N VAL A 92 1.96 3.10 -11.77
CA VAL A 92 0.51 2.95 -11.95
C VAL A 92 0.12 3.00 -13.43
N GLY A 93 1.06 3.33 -14.33
CA GLY A 93 0.80 3.42 -15.78
C GLY A 93 0.00 4.67 -16.18
N VAL A 94 -0.13 5.64 -15.27
CA VAL A 94 -0.74 6.93 -15.59
C VAL A 94 0.25 7.70 -16.45
N SER A 95 0.15 7.50 -17.76
CA SER A 95 0.90 8.30 -18.72
C SER A 95 0.36 9.73 -18.68
N SER A 96 1.07 10.62 -18.03
CA SER A 96 0.89 12.05 -18.30
C SER A 96 0.95 12.25 -19.81
N LYS A 97 -0.13 12.74 -20.40
CA LYS A 97 -0.42 13.07 -21.82
C LYS A 97 0.62 12.57 -22.83
N PRO A 98 0.23 11.95 -23.95
CA PRO A 98 1.18 11.51 -24.95
C PRO A 98 2.05 12.71 -25.36
N ARG A 99 3.30 12.74 -24.89
CA ARG A 99 4.28 13.72 -25.35
C ARG A 99 4.37 13.56 -26.85
N LYS A 100 3.88 14.54 -27.62
CA LYS A 100 4.14 14.70 -29.06
C LYS A 100 5.65 14.93 -29.21
N GLY A 101 6.43 13.86 -29.28
CA GLY A 101 7.86 13.91 -29.48
C GLY A 101 8.37 12.53 -29.90
N PRO A 102 9.54 12.45 -30.55
CA PRO A 102 10.09 11.19 -31.04
C PRO A 102 10.22 10.19 -29.85
N ARG A 103 9.68 8.98 -30.04
CA ARG A 103 9.75 7.88 -29.05
C ARG A 103 11.21 7.64 -28.67
N ARG A 104 11.58 7.98 -27.43
CA ARG A 104 12.86 7.57 -26.86
C ARG A 104 12.93 6.05 -26.81
N PRO A 105 14.06 5.43 -27.10
CA PRO A 105 14.19 3.98 -27.08
C PRO A 105 13.88 3.44 -25.68
N ALA A 106 12.97 2.46 -25.60
CA ALA A 106 12.44 1.85 -24.38
C ALA A 106 13.52 1.43 -23.35
N ASN A 107 14.72 1.06 -23.80
CA ASN A 107 15.83 0.63 -22.94
C ASN A 107 16.38 1.69 -21.96
N LYS A 108 16.31 3.00 -22.32
CA LYS A 108 16.77 4.07 -21.41
C LYS A 108 15.76 4.37 -20.32
N THR A 109 14.46 4.32 -20.64
CA THR A 109 13.38 4.60 -19.71
C THR A 109 13.30 3.51 -18.62
N THR A 110 13.42 2.24 -19.02
CA THR A 110 13.37 1.10 -18.08
C THR A 110 14.56 1.07 -17.12
N ARG A 111 15.77 1.40 -17.60
CA ARG A 111 16.96 1.51 -16.72
C ARG A 111 16.80 2.63 -15.70
N ASN A 112 16.29 3.78 -16.13
CA ASN A 112 16.10 4.93 -15.25
C ASN A 112 15.05 4.61 -14.16
N PHE A 113 13.94 3.95 -14.50
CA PHE A 113 12.92 3.52 -13.55
C PHE A 113 13.50 2.57 -12.49
N ALA A 114 14.22 1.52 -12.90
CA ALA A 114 14.81 0.57 -11.95
C ALA A 114 15.81 1.23 -10.98
N GLN A 115 16.62 2.18 -11.45
CA GLN A 115 17.55 2.92 -10.60
C GLN A 115 16.83 3.86 -9.63
N ARG A 116 15.79 4.55 -10.08
CA ARG A 116 14.99 5.45 -9.23
C ARG A 116 14.25 4.68 -8.15
N VAL A 117 13.65 3.53 -8.51
CA VAL A 117 13.02 2.62 -7.53
C VAL A 117 14.04 2.08 -6.54
N GLU A 118 15.25 1.75 -6.99
CA GLU A 118 16.32 1.28 -6.10
C GLU A 118 16.70 2.35 -5.07
N ALA A 119 16.87 3.59 -5.51
CA ALA A 119 17.14 4.72 -4.62
C ALA A 119 16.00 4.95 -3.63
N LEU A 120 14.74 4.88 -4.09
CA LEU A 120 13.57 5.01 -3.23
C LEU A 120 13.50 3.88 -2.20
N VAL A 121 13.63 2.62 -2.63
CA VAL A 121 13.63 1.47 -1.71
C VAL A 121 14.73 1.61 -0.68
N TYR A 122 15.93 2.05 -1.09
CA TYR A 122 17.03 2.29 -0.18
C TYR A 122 16.71 3.41 0.81
N ALA A 123 16.13 4.52 0.36
CA ALA A 123 15.74 5.64 1.22
C ALA A 123 14.65 5.25 2.24
N LEU A 124 13.66 4.43 1.82
CA LEU A 124 12.59 3.96 2.69
C LEU A 124 13.04 2.90 3.70
N THR A 125 14.05 2.08 3.35
CA THR A 125 14.49 0.93 4.16
C THR A 125 15.82 1.13 4.85
N GLY A 126 16.52 2.25 4.60
CA GLY A 126 17.82 2.60 5.20
C GLY A 126 17.66 3.16 6.62
N GLU A 127 18.72 3.06 7.41
CA GLU A 127 18.82 3.72 8.72
C GLU A 127 19.87 4.85 8.67
N PRO A 128 19.56 6.02 9.27
CA PRO A 128 18.25 6.51 9.70
C PRO A 128 17.33 6.74 8.50
N GLN A 129 16.03 6.63 8.67
CA GLN A 129 15.07 6.92 7.60
C GLN A 129 15.31 8.34 7.08
N THR A 130 15.84 8.42 5.86
CA THR A 130 16.17 9.70 5.22
C THR A 130 14.97 10.35 4.54
N VAL A 131 13.90 9.58 4.34
CA VAL A 131 12.64 10.09 3.80
C VAL A 131 11.82 10.65 4.96
N GLN A 132 11.91 11.97 5.16
CA GLN A 132 10.98 12.68 6.04
C GLN A 132 9.66 12.85 5.30
N THR A 133 8.78 11.87 5.41
CA THR A 133 7.39 12.06 5.00
C THR A 133 6.69 12.95 6.03
N ALA A 134 5.83 13.85 5.56
CA ALA A 134 4.95 14.61 6.45
C ALA A 134 4.10 13.66 7.32
N ASN A 135 3.91 12.41 6.86
CA ASN A 135 3.25 11.35 7.57
C ASN A 135 3.78 9.98 7.08
N ALA A 136 4.24 9.12 8.00
CA ALA A 136 4.72 7.78 7.70
C ALA A 136 3.67 6.89 6.98
N ALA A 137 2.37 7.14 7.19
CA ALA A 137 1.30 6.44 6.52
C ALA A 137 1.28 6.71 5.01
N TYR A 138 1.65 7.91 4.55
CA TYR A 138 1.77 8.21 3.12
C TYR A 138 2.91 7.42 2.48
N ALA A 139 4.07 7.32 3.13
CA ALA A 139 5.20 6.51 2.65
C ALA A 139 4.82 5.04 2.54
N LEU A 140 4.09 4.53 3.53
CA LEU A 140 3.61 3.15 3.52
C LEU A 140 2.58 2.94 2.41
N ALA A 141 1.60 3.82 2.24
CA ALA A 141 0.62 3.75 1.15
C ALA A 141 1.30 3.73 -0.23
N ALA A 142 2.27 4.62 -0.45
CA ALA A 142 3.06 4.66 -1.68
C ALA A 142 3.85 3.35 -1.91
N SER A 143 4.44 2.79 -0.86
CA SER A 143 5.17 1.51 -0.92
C SER A 143 4.26 0.35 -1.30
N LEU A 144 3.05 0.31 -0.74
CA LEU A 144 2.03 -0.70 -1.06
C LEU A 144 1.54 -0.56 -2.51
N GLU A 145 1.35 0.67 -3.01
CA GLU A 145 1.02 0.89 -4.42
C GLU A 145 2.15 0.45 -5.38
N LEU A 146 3.40 0.75 -5.05
CA LEU A 146 4.56 0.28 -5.83
C LEU A 146 4.61 -1.24 -5.88
N LEU A 147 4.39 -1.92 -4.76
CA LEU A 147 4.31 -3.39 -4.72
C LEU A 147 3.15 -3.91 -5.58
N THR A 148 2.00 -3.25 -5.54
CA THR A 148 0.80 -3.66 -6.27
C THR A 148 0.99 -3.51 -7.78
N TYR A 149 1.41 -2.34 -8.26
CA TYR A 149 1.40 -2.02 -9.69
C TYR A 149 2.75 -2.18 -10.38
N ALA A 150 3.84 -2.07 -9.64
CA ALA A 150 5.19 -2.24 -10.18
C ALA A 150 5.89 -3.53 -9.72
N GLY A 151 5.27 -4.32 -8.84
CA GLY A 151 5.88 -5.50 -8.23
C GLY A 151 6.51 -6.47 -9.23
N GLY A 152 5.83 -6.75 -10.35
CA GLY A 152 6.34 -7.61 -11.42
C GLY A 152 7.53 -7.02 -12.21
N ARG A 153 7.80 -5.71 -12.09
CA ARG A 153 8.91 -4.99 -12.75
C ARG A 153 10.12 -4.81 -11.84
N LEU A 154 9.95 -5.03 -10.53
CA LEU A 154 11.02 -4.93 -9.55
C LEU A 154 11.92 -6.18 -9.62
N ARG A 155 13.23 -5.98 -9.40
CA ARG A 155 14.14 -7.09 -9.15
C ARG A 155 13.77 -7.79 -7.84
N SER A 156 14.00 -9.09 -7.74
CA SER A 156 13.60 -9.86 -6.55
C SER A 156 14.11 -9.27 -5.24
N GLN A 157 15.34 -8.74 -5.20
CA GLN A 157 15.91 -8.12 -4.01
C GLN A 157 15.21 -6.79 -3.66
N GLN A 158 14.87 -5.96 -4.66
CA GLN A 158 14.13 -4.71 -4.46
C GLN A 158 12.73 -4.99 -3.95
N TYR A 159 12.04 -5.95 -4.60
CA TYR A 159 10.72 -6.40 -4.18
C TYR A 159 10.73 -6.89 -2.74
N TRP A 160 11.67 -7.77 -2.39
CA TRP A 160 11.80 -8.32 -1.04
C TRP A 160 12.01 -7.26 0.03
N ARG A 161 12.93 -6.32 -0.20
CA ARG A 161 13.20 -5.22 0.73
C ARG A 161 11.96 -4.37 0.95
N LEU A 162 11.29 -3.96 -0.14
CA LEU A 162 10.09 -3.14 -0.07
C LEU A 162 8.93 -3.90 0.60
N TRP A 163 8.76 -5.17 0.26
CA TRP A 163 7.74 -6.05 0.82
C TRP A 163 7.92 -6.22 2.33
N ARG A 164 9.15 -6.55 2.76
CA ARG A 164 9.49 -6.72 4.17
C ARG A 164 9.29 -5.43 4.95
N TYR A 165 9.78 -4.31 4.45
CA TYR A 165 9.57 -2.98 5.03
C TYR A 165 8.08 -2.69 5.19
N SER A 166 7.31 -2.83 4.12
CA SER A 166 5.87 -2.53 4.13
C SER A 166 5.09 -3.42 5.08
N LEU A 167 5.46 -4.70 5.21
CA LEU A 167 4.84 -5.60 6.18
C LEU A 167 5.14 -5.17 7.62
N ILE A 168 6.39 -4.85 7.94
CA ILE A 168 6.79 -4.38 9.28
C ILE A 168 6.04 -3.10 9.64
N GLN A 169 6.00 -2.12 8.73
CA GLN A 169 5.29 -0.87 8.96
C GLN A 169 3.76 -1.08 9.11
N ALA A 170 3.18 -1.99 8.32
CA ALA A 170 1.76 -2.34 8.44
C ALA A 170 1.43 -2.99 9.80
N ILE A 171 2.34 -3.80 10.34
CA ILE A 171 2.19 -4.40 11.68
C ILE A 171 2.24 -3.32 12.75
N GLN A 172 3.20 -2.42 12.70
CA GLN A 172 3.33 -1.31 13.65
C GLN A 172 2.08 -0.43 13.62
N LEU A 173 1.65 -0.01 12.42
CA LEU A 173 0.43 0.76 12.26
C LEU A 173 -0.81 0.03 12.80
N ALA A 174 -0.92 -1.28 12.57
CA ALA A 174 -2.04 -2.07 13.08
C ALA A 174 -2.08 -2.14 14.62
N GLN A 175 -0.92 -2.09 15.28
CA GLN A 175 -0.82 -1.99 16.74
C GLN A 175 -1.25 -0.60 17.24
N ASP A 176 -0.83 0.45 16.55
CA ASP A 176 -1.18 1.85 16.89
C ASP A 176 -2.67 2.14 16.66
N LEU A 177 -3.32 1.44 15.73
CA LEU A 177 -4.76 1.56 15.48
C LEU A 177 -5.64 1.15 16.67
N ALA A 178 -5.09 0.44 17.63
CA ALA A 178 -5.76 0.09 18.88
C ALA A 178 -5.89 1.28 19.85
N ALA A 179 -5.06 2.31 19.67
CA ALA A 179 -5.14 3.53 20.46
C ALA A 179 -6.36 4.39 20.08
N ASP A 180 -6.79 5.23 21.01
CA ASP A 180 -7.87 6.18 20.75
C ASP A 180 -7.48 7.15 19.62
N VAL A 181 -8.50 7.58 18.87
CA VAL A 181 -8.31 8.52 17.77
C VAL A 181 -8.00 9.89 18.35
N ASP A 182 -6.84 10.44 17.99
CA ASP A 182 -6.56 11.86 18.24
C ASP A 182 -7.52 12.71 17.38
N PRO A 183 -8.41 13.50 18.00
CA PRO A 183 -9.37 14.32 17.28
C PRO A 183 -8.72 15.45 16.45
N THR A 184 -7.46 15.75 16.67
CA THR A 184 -6.71 16.78 15.93
C THR A 184 -6.19 16.27 14.58
N VAL A 185 -6.16 14.96 14.37
CA VAL A 185 -5.74 14.35 13.09
C VAL A 185 -6.78 14.67 12.01
N PRO A 186 -6.37 15.26 10.87
CA PRO A 186 -7.28 15.57 9.77
C PRO A 186 -7.99 14.30 9.23
N ASN A 187 -9.22 14.49 8.75
CA ASN A 187 -10.07 13.38 8.28
C ASN A 187 -9.44 12.56 7.15
N ASP A 188 -8.76 13.21 6.21
CA ASP A 188 -8.05 12.55 5.11
C ASP A 188 -6.87 11.68 5.61
N VAL A 189 -6.11 12.16 6.58
CA VAL A 189 -5.01 11.40 7.20
C VAL A 189 -5.56 10.21 7.98
N ARG A 190 -6.63 10.43 8.74
CA ARG A 190 -7.31 9.35 9.47
C ARG A 190 -7.88 8.28 8.55
N LEU A 191 -8.49 8.68 7.42
CA LEU A 191 -8.98 7.74 6.41
C LEU A 191 -7.84 6.95 5.77
N LEU A 192 -6.70 7.60 5.50
CA LEU A 192 -5.49 6.96 5.03
C LEU A 192 -4.97 5.91 6.03
N GLU A 193 -4.75 6.32 7.29
CA GLU A 193 -4.15 5.46 8.32
C GLU A 193 -5.04 4.30 8.75
N ARG A 194 -6.34 4.54 8.91
CA ARG A 194 -7.28 3.56 9.49
C ARG A 194 -8.15 2.86 8.44
N GLY A 195 -8.20 3.39 7.23
CA GLY A 195 -8.96 2.82 6.12
C GLY A 195 -8.06 2.25 5.04
N GLU A 196 -7.38 3.12 4.29
CA GLU A 196 -6.65 2.73 3.08
C GLU A 196 -5.48 1.80 3.38
N VAL A 197 -4.53 2.24 4.19
CA VAL A 197 -3.28 1.49 4.43
C VAL A 197 -3.56 0.09 4.98
N PRO A 198 -4.38 -0.10 6.05
CA PRO A 198 -4.66 -1.43 6.55
C PRO A 198 -5.45 -2.29 5.56
N TYR A 199 -6.33 -1.70 4.75
CA TYR A 199 -7.07 -2.44 3.72
C TYR A 199 -6.13 -2.98 2.64
N VAL A 200 -5.29 -2.12 2.08
CA VAL A 200 -4.34 -2.50 1.02
C VAL A 200 -3.31 -3.50 1.54
N ALA A 201 -2.79 -3.28 2.74
CA ALA A 201 -1.89 -4.24 3.41
C ALA A 201 -2.57 -5.60 3.59
N GLY A 202 -3.84 -5.61 4.03
CA GLY A 202 -4.61 -6.84 4.19
C GLY A 202 -4.80 -7.62 2.89
N LEU A 203 -4.97 -6.94 1.75
CA LEU A 203 -5.03 -7.57 0.43
C LEU A 203 -3.66 -8.06 -0.05
N LEU A 204 -2.65 -7.21 0.05
CA LEU A 204 -1.32 -7.51 -0.48
C LEU A 204 -0.63 -8.63 0.31
N PHE A 205 -0.81 -8.66 1.62
CA PHE A 205 -0.25 -9.66 2.54
C PHE A 205 -1.25 -10.77 2.90
N GLU A 206 -2.28 -10.98 2.07
CA GLU A 206 -3.29 -12.00 2.27
C GLU A 206 -2.69 -13.36 2.60
N GLY A 207 -3.29 -14.04 3.57
CA GLY A 207 -2.81 -15.33 4.08
C GLY A 207 -1.85 -15.23 5.25
N ILE A 208 -1.27 -14.07 5.55
CA ILE A 208 -0.56 -13.84 6.81
C ILE A 208 -1.58 -13.68 7.94
N LEU A 209 -1.29 -14.29 9.09
CA LEU A 209 -2.22 -14.30 10.22
C LEU A 209 -2.60 -12.87 10.67
N GLY A 210 -3.89 -12.57 10.67
CA GLY A 210 -4.46 -11.27 11.04
C GLY A 210 -4.81 -10.36 9.86
N THR A 211 -4.34 -10.63 8.65
CA THR A 211 -4.58 -9.77 7.49
C THR A 211 -6.05 -9.75 7.05
N SER A 212 -6.74 -10.89 7.16
CA SER A 212 -8.19 -10.95 6.89
C SER A 212 -9.01 -10.05 7.85
N GLN A 213 -8.56 -9.92 9.08
CA GLN A 213 -9.20 -9.03 10.06
C GLN A 213 -8.91 -7.55 9.75
N LEU A 214 -7.72 -7.21 9.26
CA LEU A 214 -7.41 -5.85 8.79
C LEU A 214 -8.39 -5.41 7.71
N VAL A 215 -8.59 -6.24 6.68
CA VAL A 215 -9.54 -5.94 5.59
C VAL A 215 -10.94 -5.67 6.14
N LYS A 216 -11.44 -6.53 7.05
CA LYS A 216 -12.79 -6.38 7.64
C LYS A 216 -12.92 -5.10 8.46
N THR A 217 -11.91 -4.79 9.29
CA THR A 217 -11.92 -3.61 10.14
C THR A 217 -11.84 -2.34 9.30
N SER A 218 -10.96 -2.33 8.29
CA SER A 218 -10.79 -1.19 7.39
C SER A 218 -12.06 -0.88 6.60
N LYS A 219 -12.74 -1.91 6.06
CA LYS A 219 -14.04 -1.70 5.38
C LYS A 219 -15.06 -1.01 6.28
N LYS A 220 -15.17 -1.42 7.55
CA LYS A 220 -16.07 -0.77 8.51
C LYS A 220 -15.67 0.69 8.77
N THR A 221 -14.36 0.96 8.87
CA THR A 221 -13.85 2.31 9.07
C THR A 221 -14.14 3.19 7.86
N ILE A 222 -13.88 2.72 6.65
CA ILE A 222 -14.15 3.45 5.40
C ILE A 222 -15.65 3.75 5.27
N SER A 223 -16.50 2.74 5.46
CA SER A 223 -17.96 2.92 5.39
C SER A 223 -18.48 3.94 6.42
N ARG A 224 -17.96 3.87 7.65
CA ARG A 224 -18.32 4.83 8.71
C ARG A 224 -17.82 6.24 8.39
N ASP A 225 -16.62 6.37 7.85
CA ASP A 225 -16.04 7.66 7.48
C ASP A 225 -16.86 8.31 6.38
N LEU A 226 -17.27 7.56 5.35
CA LEU A 226 -18.18 8.05 4.31
C LEU A 226 -19.49 8.56 4.92
N VAL A 227 -20.18 7.74 5.72
CA VAL A 227 -21.47 8.13 6.33
C VAL A 227 -21.34 9.36 7.23
N ASN A 228 -20.21 9.52 7.92
CA ASN A 228 -20.00 10.65 8.83
C ASN A 228 -19.63 11.97 8.11
N HIS A 229 -19.20 11.90 6.84
CA HIS A 229 -18.69 13.05 6.11
C HIS A 229 -19.43 13.33 4.80
N THR A 230 -20.54 12.63 4.55
CA THR A 230 -21.43 12.90 3.43
C THR A 230 -22.87 12.99 3.89
N ASP A 231 -23.65 13.81 3.21
CA ASP A 231 -25.10 13.83 3.36
C ASP A 231 -25.75 12.58 2.76
N THR A 232 -27.05 12.44 2.93
CA THR A 232 -27.83 11.28 2.44
C THR A 232 -27.80 11.12 0.92
N ASP A 233 -27.50 12.18 0.17
CA ASP A 233 -27.34 12.18 -1.28
C ASP A 233 -25.87 11.97 -1.73
N GLY A 234 -24.95 11.72 -0.80
CA GLY A 234 -23.52 11.54 -1.06
C GLY A 234 -22.72 12.84 -1.18
N THR A 235 -23.36 14.01 -0.97
CA THR A 235 -22.64 15.29 -1.01
C THR A 235 -21.68 15.40 0.19
N PRO A 236 -20.37 15.66 -0.04
CA PRO A 236 -19.41 15.87 1.06
C PRO A 236 -19.79 17.06 1.93
N HIS A 237 -19.58 16.93 3.24
CA HIS A 237 -19.83 18.01 4.19
C HIS A 237 -18.92 19.23 3.94
N ALA A 238 -19.41 20.41 4.28
CA ALA A 238 -18.74 21.69 4.02
C ALA A 238 -17.34 21.82 4.69
N ASP A 239 -17.12 21.14 5.81
CA ASP A 239 -15.85 21.10 6.52
C ASP A 239 -14.74 20.35 5.76
N LEU A 240 -15.12 19.50 4.79
CA LEU A 240 -14.18 18.80 3.92
C LEU A 240 -13.74 19.63 2.70
N VAL A 241 -14.42 20.72 2.35
CA VAL A 241 -14.25 21.41 1.05
C VAL A 241 -12.78 21.77 0.77
N GLU A 242 -12.07 22.32 1.76
CA GLU A 242 -10.67 22.72 1.61
C GLU A 242 -9.72 21.52 1.40
N ARG A 243 -10.07 20.34 1.93
CA ARG A 243 -9.26 19.12 1.88
C ARG A 243 -9.89 18.04 1.03
N LEU A 244 -10.95 18.36 0.30
CA LEU A 244 -11.73 17.39 -0.48
C LEU A 244 -10.88 16.51 -1.43
N PRO A 245 -9.92 17.06 -2.20
CA PRO A 245 -9.07 16.24 -3.06
C PRO A 245 -8.23 15.22 -2.25
N LEU A 246 -7.74 15.62 -1.07
CA LEU A 246 -6.94 14.73 -0.19
C LEU A 246 -7.81 13.64 0.45
N TRP A 247 -9.06 13.95 0.77
CA TRP A 247 -10.01 12.98 1.33
C TRP A 247 -10.54 12.01 0.26
N LEU A 248 -10.77 12.47 -0.99
CA LEU A 248 -11.20 11.61 -2.10
C LEU A 248 -10.08 10.69 -2.61
N ALA A 249 -8.83 11.12 -2.56
CA ALA A 249 -7.71 10.36 -3.11
C ALA A 249 -7.59 8.94 -2.53
N PRO A 250 -7.64 8.71 -1.20
CA PRO A 250 -7.69 7.38 -0.61
C PRO A 250 -8.83 6.51 -1.14
N LEU A 251 -10.03 7.05 -1.30
CA LEU A 251 -11.21 6.32 -1.79
C LEU A 251 -11.04 5.89 -3.24
N ILE A 252 -10.47 6.75 -4.07
CA ILE A 252 -10.15 6.45 -5.47
C ILE A 252 -9.09 5.36 -5.56
N ARG A 253 -7.99 5.47 -4.79
CA ARG A 253 -6.93 4.44 -4.75
C ARG A 253 -7.47 3.10 -4.27
N LEU A 254 -8.27 3.09 -3.19
CA LEU A 254 -8.94 1.89 -2.66
C LEU A 254 -9.81 1.20 -3.70
N THR A 255 -10.63 1.97 -4.41
CA THR A 255 -11.52 1.43 -5.46
C THR A 255 -10.70 0.78 -6.59
N ARG A 256 -9.60 1.40 -6.99
CA ARG A 256 -8.69 0.84 -8.01
C ARG A 256 -8.01 -0.43 -7.55
N ILE A 257 -7.47 -0.43 -6.33
CA ILE A 257 -6.79 -1.60 -5.77
C ILE A 257 -7.78 -2.74 -5.57
N ALA A 258 -8.96 -2.48 -5.04
CA ALA A 258 -9.99 -3.50 -4.90
C ALA A 258 -10.35 -4.16 -6.24
N ARG A 259 -10.50 -3.38 -7.31
CA ARG A 259 -10.70 -3.90 -8.68
C ARG A 259 -9.50 -4.70 -9.18
N ALA A 260 -8.28 -4.26 -8.90
CA ALA A 260 -7.07 -4.95 -9.30
C ALA A 260 -6.92 -6.34 -8.64
N PHE A 261 -7.43 -6.50 -7.43
CA PHE A 261 -7.47 -7.78 -6.70
C PHE A 261 -8.79 -8.54 -6.89
N ASP A 262 -9.68 -8.08 -7.76
CA ASP A 262 -11.01 -8.65 -8.00
C ASP A 262 -11.82 -8.84 -6.70
N VAL A 263 -11.72 -7.86 -5.82
CA VAL A 263 -12.45 -7.85 -4.54
C VAL A 263 -13.45 -6.71 -4.48
N ARG A 264 -14.60 -6.97 -3.86
CA ARG A 264 -15.64 -5.96 -3.68
C ARG A 264 -15.31 -5.08 -2.47
N LEU A 265 -15.09 -3.79 -2.68
CA LEU A 265 -14.86 -2.80 -1.63
C LEU A 265 -16.20 -2.31 -1.05
N TRP A 266 -17.12 -1.91 -1.91
CA TRP A 266 -18.38 -1.26 -1.55
C TRP A 266 -19.53 -2.26 -1.35
N THR A 267 -20.51 -1.92 -0.55
CA THR A 267 -21.82 -2.57 -0.53
C THR A 267 -22.62 -2.12 -1.76
N ARG A 268 -23.74 -2.83 -2.08
CA ARG A 268 -24.60 -2.45 -3.23
C ARG A 268 -25.09 -1.00 -3.13
N ASP A 269 -25.44 -0.57 -1.92
CA ASP A 269 -25.99 0.76 -1.64
C ASP A 269 -24.90 1.88 -1.65
N GLN A 270 -23.64 1.53 -1.82
CA GLN A 270 -22.48 2.45 -1.89
C GLN A 270 -21.82 2.46 -3.28
N ASP A 271 -22.29 1.58 -4.20
CA ASP A 271 -21.78 1.50 -5.58
C ASP A 271 -22.50 2.51 -6.52
N ASP A 272 -23.66 3.06 -6.10
CA ASP A 272 -24.47 4.05 -6.82
C ASP A 272 -24.09 5.48 -6.39
#